data_1998443ae289da94602c392e96c753cb
#
_entry.id   1998443ae289da94602c392e96c753cb
#
_cell.length_a   1.000
_cell.length_b   1.000
_cell.length_c   1.000
_cell.angle_alpha   90.00
_cell.angle_beta   90.00
_cell.angle_gamma   90.00
#
_symmetry.space_group_name_H-M   'P 1'
#
loop_
_entity.id
_entity.type
_entity.pdbx_description
1 polymer ?
#
loop_
_entity_poly.entity_id
_entity_poly.type
_entity_poly.pdbx_seq_one_letter_code
_entity_poly.pdbx_strand_id
1 'polypeptide(L)'
;TNPESGEVERKQAARQLARLAAADIPGAHPEQWWSARSVAAETPLHTSGSLSPSRVEALLNCPLKAVLGNVAEDPSTEEHLLRGTLAHAFFEAIGRGMDAEKAKLLVMEAFERIQDVPQWQLRFKLDEFSTLLDRAREWARQSEVNQELAGVEIPVGVRVSEEVRIGGYMDRLLRDGEGNYLVVDLKTGRSKPAKKEGEDHVQLMTYQLALAHGAFDGHQVHDGEGMPRQGGVLVYPGATTKKIGEIWQSDKSPEALEEFAALLPPLVEEMRGPRITARTNKDCDKCPIRSICPVQE
;
A
#
# COMPACT_ATOMS: atom_id res chain seq x y z
N THR A 1 7.12 35.67 10.22
CA THR A 1 8.05 36.38 9.33
C THR A 1 8.42 35.48 8.18
N ASN A 2 8.27 35.92 6.92
CA ASN A 2 8.65 35.14 5.74
C ASN A 2 10.17 34.83 5.81
N PRO A 3 10.59 33.53 5.71
CA PRO A 3 12.01 33.15 5.74
C PRO A 3 12.82 33.76 4.59
N GLU A 4 12.20 34.15 3.48
CA GLU A 4 12.84 34.83 2.33
C GLU A 4 13.09 36.31 2.55
N SER A 5 12.52 36.93 3.61
CA SER A 5 12.72 38.33 3.93
C SER A 5 14.11 38.58 4.47
N GLY A 6 14.69 39.76 4.14
CA GLY A 6 15.98 40.21 4.64
C GLY A 6 15.99 40.32 6.19
N GLU A 7 17.18 40.28 6.78
CA GLU A 7 17.34 40.33 8.25
C GLU A 7 16.72 41.59 8.88
N VAL A 8 16.84 42.72 8.19
CA VAL A 8 16.29 44.03 8.66
C VAL A 8 14.77 43.97 8.70
N GLU A 9 14.14 43.43 7.66
CA GLU A 9 12.68 43.30 7.58
C GLU A 9 12.14 42.32 8.65
N ARG A 10 12.84 41.22 8.85
CA ARG A 10 12.47 40.26 9.93
C ARG A 10 12.57 40.90 11.31
N LYS A 11 13.60 41.69 11.59
CA LYS A 11 13.73 42.40 12.86
C LYS A 11 12.63 43.48 13.04
N GLN A 12 12.24 44.16 11.99
CA GLN A 12 11.14 45.13 12.03
C GLN A 12 9.79 44.44 12.29
N ALA A 13 9.50 43.37 11.59
CA ALA A 13 8.30 42.58 11.77
C ALA A 13 8.19 41.98 13.20
N ALA A 14 9.31 41.47 13.73
CA ALA A 14 9.37 40.96 15.10
C ALA A 14 9.08 42.05 16.14
N ARG A 15 9.61 43.28 15.96
CA ARG A 15 9.33 44.44 16.82
C ARG A 15 7.87 44.88 16.77
N GLN A 16 7.24 44.85 15.59
CA GLN A 16 5.82 45.16 15.45
C GLN A 16 4.95 44.11 16.13
N LEU A 17 5.23 42.82 15.92
CA LEU A 17 4.53 41.74 16.61
C LEU A 17 4.65 41.83 18.13
N ALA A 18 5.82 42.14 18.65
CA ALA A 18 6.02 42.33 20.10
C ALA A 18 5.16 43.49 20.64
N ARG A 19 5.01 44.58 19.90
CA ARG A 19 4.13 45.71 20.30
C ARG A 19 2.67 45.34 20.27
N LEU A 20 2.24 44.59 19.27
CA LEU A 20 0.88 44.10 19.15
C LEU A 20 0.54 43.06 20.27
N ALA A 21 1.50 42.19 20.58
CA ALA A 21 1.38 41.25 21.69
C ALA A 21 1.27 41.97 23.05
N ALA A 22 2.08 43.03 23.26
CA ALA A 22 1.99 43.85 24.46
C ALA A 22 0.68 44.65 24.57
N ALA A 23 -0.05 44.82 23.50
CA ALA A 23 -1.40 45.41 23.44
C ALA A 23 -2.52 44.38 23.43
N ASP A 24 -2.24 43.13 23.75
CA ASP A 24 -3.19 42.00 23.82
C ASP A 24 -3.98 41.77 22.50
N ILE A 25 -3.39 42.12 21.34
CA ILE A 25 -4.04 41.89 20.06
C ILE A 25 -4.05 40.36 19.76
N PRO A 26 -5.20 39.75 19.52
CA PRO A 26 -5.32 38.32 19.26
C PRO A 26 -4.44 37.90 18.09
N GLY A 27 -3.70 36.78 18.25
CA GLY A 27 -2.79 36.24 17.25
C GLY A 27 -1.40 36.87 17.21
N ALA A 28 -1.14 37.95 17.95
CA ALA A 28 0.17 38.59 18.02
C ALA A 28 1.16 37.92 18.99
N HIS A 29 0.64 37.30 20.06
CA HIS A 29 1.49 36.64 21.07
C HIS A 29 2.07 35.33 20.53
N PRO A 30 3.40 35.10 20.68
CA PRO A 30 4.04 33.87 20.19
C PRO A 30 3.40 32.56 20.67
N GLU A 31 2.89 32.50 21.89
CA GLU A 31 2.20 31.33 22.42
C GLU A 31 0.91 30.99 21.67
N GLN A 32 0.34 31.92 20.93
CA GLN A 32 -0.83 31.73 20.09
C GLN A 32 -0.47 31.22 18.69
N TRP A 33 0.81 31.25 18.34
CA TRP A 33 1.26 30.81 17.02
C TRP A 33 1.30 29.27 16.97
N TRP A 34 0.75 28.77 15.89
CA TRP A 34 0.74 27.34 15.63
C TRP A 34 2.12 26.69 15.71
N SER A 35 3.16 27.39 15.22
CA SER A 35 4.55 26.94 15.23
C SER A 35 5.25 27.01 16.61
N ALA A 36 4.71 27.78 17.57
CA ALA A 36 5.27 27.90 18.92
C ALA A 36 4.58 26.95 19.92
N ARG A 37 3.46 26.34 19.54
CA ARG A 37 2.82 25.33 20.38
C ARG A 37 3.67 24.06 20.33
N SER A 38 4.02 23.53 21.49
CA SER A 38 4.48 22.15 21.58
C SER A 38 3.31 21.24 21.19
N VAL A 39 3.29 20.81 19.93
CA VAL A 39 2.22 19.99 19.36
C VAL A 39 2.49 18.50 19.59
N ALA A 40 3.38 18.14 20.51
CA ALA A 40 3.58 16.76 20.90
C ALA A 40 2.31 16.30 21.65
N ALA A 41 1.49 15.51 20.95
CA ALA A 41 0.43 14.78 21.63
C ALA A 41 1.10 13.83 22.63
N GLU A 42 0.65 13.85 23.88
CA GLU A 42 1.13 12.91 24.90
C GLU A 42 0.35 11.59 24.84
N THR A 43 -0.83 11.62 24.23
CA THR A 43 -1.70 10.44 24.08
C THR A 43 -1.54 9.81 22.71
N PRO A 44 -1.44 8.48 22.64
CA PRO A 44 -1.43 7.76 21.37
C PRO A 44 -2.69 8.02 20.53
N LEU A 45 -2.56 7.95 19.22
CA LEU A 45 -3.69 7.92 18.32
C LEU A 45 -4.48 6.62 18.55
N HIS A 46 -5.81 6.71 18.66
CA HIS A 46 -6.66 5.53 18.72
C HIS A 46 -6.74 4.87 17.35
N THR A 47 -5.80 3.98 17.07
CA THR A 47 -5.83 3.15 15.86
C THR A 47 -6.11 1.70 16.25
N SER A 48 -6.86 1.00 15.40
CA SER A 48 -7.00 -0.45 15.53
C SER A 48 -5.62 -1.10 15.34
N GLY A 49 -5.37 -2.23 15.98
CA GLY A 49 -4.17 -3.04 15.72
C GLY A 49 -4.25 -3.83 14.41
N SER A 50 -5.16 -3.47 13.48
CA SER A 50 -5.32 -4.14 12.20
C SER A 50 -4.37 -3.55 11.16
N LEU A 51 -3.57 -4.42 10.56
CA LEU A 51 -2.60 -4.10 9.53
C LEU A 51 -2.97 -4.83 8.23
N SER A 52 -3.09 -4.11 7.13
CA SER A 52 -3.11 -4.73 5.80
C SER A 52 -1.68 -5.10 5.36
N PRO A 53 -1.49 -6.07 4.46
CA PRO A 53 -0.17 -6.43 3.94
C PRO A 53 0.61 -5.24 3.36
N SER A 54 -0.06 -4.37 2.61
CA SER A 54 0.53 -3.12 2.10
C SER A 54 0.86 -2.12 3.21
N ARG A 55 0.07 -2.10 4.28
CA ARG A 55 0.34 -1.24 5.44
C ARG A 55 1.57 -1.70 6.22
N VAL A 56 1.76 -3.01 6.39
CA VAL A 56 2.98 -3.58 6.99
C VAL A 56 4.21 -3.16 6.20
N GLU A 57 4.17 -3.32 4.87
CA GLU A 57 5.26 -2.89 4.00
C GLU A 57 5.56 -1.39 4.12
N ALA A 58 4.53 -0.56 4.10
CA ALA A 58 4.67 0.88 4.24
C ALA A 58 5.29 1.28 5.58
N LEU A 59 4.87 0.66 6.70
CA LEU A 59 5.39 0.91 8.03
C LEU A 59 6.86 0.47 8.18
N LEU A 60 7.22 -0.69 7.63
CA LEU A 60 8.61 -1.15 7.64
C LEU A 60 9.52 -0.23 6.84
N ASN A 61 9.04 0.29 5.72
CA ASN A 61 9.79 1.25 4.90
C ASN A 61 9.95 2.61 5.60
N CYS A 62 8.86 3.23 6.07
CA CYS A 62 8.90 4.50 6.79
C CYS A 62 7.58 4.73 7.52
N PRO A 63 7.51 4.60 8.87
CA PRO A 63 6.30 4.82 9.64
C PRO A 63 5.71 6.21 9.45
N LEU A 64 6.55 7.25 9.43
CA LEU A 64 6.09 8.62 9.22
C LEU A 64 5.35 8.78 7.88
N LYS A 65 5.92 8.27 6.77
CA LYS A 65 5.25 8.27 5.47
C LYS A 65 3.98 7.43 5.50
N ALA A 66 4.01 6.27 6.14
CA ALA A 66 2.85 5.39 6.22
C ALA A 66 1.66 6.04 6.95
N VAL A 67 1.90 6.87 7.96
CA VAL A 67 0.84 7.54 8.73
C VAL A 67 0.39 8.85 8.06
N LEU A 68 1.31 9.66 7.56
CA LEU A 68 1.02 11.01 7.06
C LEU A 68 0.97 11.12 5.52
N GLY A 69 1.43 10.11 4.79
CA GLY A 69 1.55 10.16 3.32
C GLY A 69 0.25 10.54 2.63
N ASN A 70 -0.86 9.94 3.04
CA ASN A 70 -2.17 10.18 2.46
C ASN A 70 -2.70 11.63 2.64
N VAL A 71 -2.14 12.37 3.61
CA VAL A 71 -2.55 13.78 3.85
C VAL A 71 -1.86 14.72 2.84
N ALA A 72 -0.77 14.29 2.24
CA ALA A 72 0.07 15.08 1.34
C ALA A 72 0.10 14.52 -0.11
N GLU A 73 -0.79 13.57 -0.45
CA GLU A 73 -0.82 12.97 -1.79
C GLU A 73 -1.21 14.00 -2.86
N ASP A 74 -0.47 13.94 -3.97
CA ASP A 74 -0.73 14.73 -5.17
C ASP A 74 -1.94 14.14 -5.92
N PRO A 75 -2.88 14.96 -6.43
CA PRO A 75 -3.99 14.50 -7.28
C PRO A 75 -3.56 13.66 -8.50
N SER A 76 -2.34 13.81 -9.00
CA SER A 76 -1.79 12.95 -10.06
C SER A 76 -1.68 11.48 -9.67
N THR A 77 -1.71 11.17 -8.37
CA THR A 77 -1.69 9.80 -7.83
C THR A 77 -3.05 9.10 -8.02
N GLU A 78 -4.15 9.86 -8.10
CA GLU A 78 -5.52 9.30 -8.21
C GLU A 78 -5.70 8.47 -9.48
N GLU A 79 -5.17 8.88 -10.62
CA GLU A 79 -5.28 8.13 -11.88
C GLU A 79 -4.61 6.75 -11.76
N HIS A 80 -3.44 6.67 -11.15
CA HIS A 80 -2.74 5.40 -10.94
C HIS A 80 -3.50 4.48 -9.99
N LEU A 81 -4.12 5.02 -8.95
CA LEU A 81 -4.95 4.27 -8.01
C LEU A 81 -6.20 3.72 -8.72
N LEU A 82 -6.92 4.57 -9.47
CA LEU A 82 -8.11 4.16 -10.22
C LEU A 82 -7.80 3.10 -11.28
N ARG A 83 -6.68 3.25 -12.01
CA ARG A 83 -6.19 2.24 -12.95
C ARG A 83 -5.93 0.91 -12.24
N GLY A 84 -5.31 0.95 -11.05
CA GLY A 84 -5.09 -0.21 -10.21
C GLY A 84 -6.41 -0.87 -9.84
N THR A 85 -7.33 -0.11 -9.28
CA THR A 85 -8.66 -0.58 -8.86
C THR A 85 -9.43 -1.25 -9.99
N LEU A 86 -9.44 -0.67 -11.20
CA LEU A 86 -10.11 -1.25 -12.35
C LEU A 86 -9.46 -2.54 -12.84
N ALA A 87 -8.12 -2.64 -12.76
CA ALA A 87 -7.43 -3.88 -13.12
C ALA A 87 -7.72 -5.01 -12.11
N HIS A 88 -7.77 -4.72 -10.81
CA HIS A 88 -8.18 -5.68 -9.79
C HIS A 88 -9.64 -6.10 -9.98
N ALA A 89 -10.55 -5.15 -10.24
CA ALA A 89 -11.96 -5.47 -10.53
C ALA A 89 -12.12 -6.39 -11.76
N PHE A 90 -11.32 -6.18 -12.81
CA PHE A 90 -11.27 -7.09 -13.94
C PHE A 90 -10.79 -8.49 -13.54
N PHE A 91 -9.69 -8.56 -12.78
CA PHE A 91 -9.06 -9.81 -12.36
C PHE A 91 -9.97 -10.62 -11.43
N GLU A 92 -10.72 -9.93 -10.58
CA GLU A 92 -11.79 -10.51 -9.75
C GLU A 92 -12.94 -11.02 -10.62
N ALA A 93 -13.46 -10.18 -11.53
CA ALA A 93 -14.62 -10.53 -12.35
C ALA A 93 -14.41 -11.80 -13.17
N ILE A 94 -13.25 -11.95 -13.82
CA ILE A 94 -12.92 -13.17 -14.57
C ILE A 94 -12.76 -14.38 -13.64
N GLY A 95 -12.20 -14.20 -12.45
CA GLY A 95 -12.08 -15.27 -11.46
C GLY A 95 -13.44 -15.71 -10.86
N ARG A 96 -14.42 -14.81 -10.84
CA ARG A 96 -15.83 -15.14 -10.48
C ARG A 96 -16.63 -15.73 -11.64
N GLY A 97 -15.97 -15.98 -12.79
CA GLY A 97 -16.60 -16.62 -13.95
C GLY A 97 -17.31 -15.68 -14.92
N MET A 98 -17.10 -14.36 -14.77
CA MET A 98 -17.59 -13.42 -15.80
C MET A 98 -16.85 -13.63 -17.11
N ASP A 99 -17.58 -13.55 -18.23
CA ASP A 99 -16.94 -13.56 -19.55
C ASP A 99 -15.88 -12.46 -19.67
N ALA A 100 -14.68 -12.84 -20.07
CA ALA A 100 -13.52 -11.96 -20.02
C ALA A 100 -13.62 -10.78 -20.98
N GLU A 101 -14.26 -10.95 -22.15
CA GLU A 101 -14.47 -9.86 -23.10
C GLU A 101 -15.48 -8.85 -22.54
N LYS A 102 -16.53 -9.36 -21.92
CA LYS A 102 -17.53 -8.51 -21.24
C LYS A 102 -16.91 -7.75 -20.06
N ALA A 103 -16.14 -8.43 -19.20
CA ALA A 103 -15.43 -7.79 -18.09
C ALA A 103 -14.48 -6.70 -18.58
N LYS A 104 -13.70 -7.01 -19.63
CA LYS A 104 -12.77 -6.07 -20.25
C LYS A 104 -13.49 -4.85 -20.81
N LEU A 105 -14.61 -5.05 -21.52
CA LEU A 105 -15.39 -3.94 -22.08
C LEU A 105 -15.85 -2.97 -20.97
N LEU A 106 -16.39 -3.50 -19.87
CA LEU A 106 -16.89 -2.69 -18.75
C LEU A 106 -15.77 -1.87 -18.08
N VAL A 107 -14.62 -2.48 -17.80
CA VAL A 107 -13.52 -1.74 -17.14
C VAL A 107 -12.82 -0.77 -18.09
N MET A 108 -12.76 -1.07 -19.39
CA MET A 108 -12.24 -0.15 -20.40
C MET A 108 -13.14 1.09 -20.55
N GLU A 109 -14.45 0.91 -20.58
CA GLU A 109 -15.42 2.02 -20.59
C GLU A 109 -15.32 2.89 -19.32
N ALA A 110 -15.17 2.25 -18.15
CA ALA A 110 -14.95 2.97 -16.90
C ALA A 110 -13.61 3.72 -16.91
N PHE A 111 -12.54 3.10 -17.42
CA PHE A 111 -11.22 3.72 -17.51
C PHE A 111 -11.22 4.92 -18.46
N GLU A 112 -11.90 4.82 -19.61
CA GLU A 112 -12.03 5.93 -20.56
C GLU A 112 -12.74 7.15 -19.93
N ARG A 113 -13.81 6.92 -19.17
CA ARG A 113 -14.61 7.99 -18.54
C ARG A 113 -13.85 8.80 -17.49
N ILE A 114 -12.84 8.21 -16.84
CA ILE A 114 -12.04 8.91 -15.82
C ILE A 114 -10.85 9.66 -16.40
N GLN A 115 -10.60 9.55 -17.73
CA GLN A 115 -9.46 10.20 -18.36
C GLN A 115 -9.78 11.65 -18.72
N ASP A 116 -9.02 12.58 -18.16
CA ASP A 116 -9.04 14.00 -18.52
C ASP A 116 -7.77 14.36 -19.30
N VAL A 117 -7.65 13.83 -20.50
CA VAL A 117 -6.47 14.00 -21.36
C VAL A 117 -6.87 14.24 -22.82
N PRO A 118 -6.01 14.88 -23.63
CA PRO A 118 -6.24 15.01 -25.06
C PRO A 118 -6.42 13.66 -25.76
N GLN A 119 -7.24 13.64 -26.82
CA GLN A 119 -7.63 12.40 -27.52
C GLN A 119 -6.44 11.55 -28.01
N TRP A 120 -5.31 12.18 -28.39
CA TRP A 120 -4.11 11.45 -28.81
C TRP A 120 -3.43 10.70 -27.66
N GLN A 121 -3.47 11.25 -26.44
CA GLN A 121 -2.98 10.57 -25.24
C GLN A 121 -3.96 9.48 -24.79
N LEU A 122 -5.26 9.74 -24.90
CA LEU A 122 -6.30 8.80 -24.53
C LEU A 122 -6.13 7.46 -25.23
N ARG A 123 -5.93 7.46 -26.55
CA ARG A 123 -5.69 6.22 -27.31
C ARG A 123 -4.51 5.43 -26.78
N PHE A 124 -3.40 6.09 -26.53
CA PHE A 124 -2.21 5.42 -25.99
C PHE A 124 -2.47 4.81 -24.60
N LYS A 125 -3.17 5.53 -23.72
CA LYS A 125 -3.54 5.03 -22.39
C LYS A 125 -4.49 3.83 -22.46
N LEU A 126 -5.48 3.88 -23.36
CA LEU A 126 -6.43 2.79 -23.58
C LEU A 126 -5.72 1.53 -24.09
N ASP A 127 -4.83 1.67 -25.09
CA ASP A 127 -4.07 0.55 -25.65
C ASP A 127 -3.17 -0.09 -24.60
N GLU A 128 -2.53 0.72 -23.78
CA GLU A 128 -1.67 0.25 -22.69
C GLU A 128 -2.48 -0.48 -21.61
N PHE A 129 -3.62 0.08 -21.21
CA PHE A 129 -4.49 -0.55 -20.21
C PHE A 129 -5.13 -1.84 -20.76
N SER A 130 -5.60 -1.84 -22.01
CA SER A 130 -6.10 -3.03 -22.71
C SER A 130 -5.05 -4.16 -22.71
N THR A 131 -3.79 -3.82 -23.05
CA THR A 131 -2.69 -4.79 -23.03
C THR A 131 -2.44 -5.37 -21.65
N LEU A 132 -2.51 -4.53 -20.59
CA LEU A 132 -2.39 -4.99 -19.20
C LEU A 132 -3.47 -6.01 -18.87
N LEU A 133 -4.74 -5.73 -19.22
CA LEU A 133 -5.87 -6.63 -18.94
C LEU A 133 -5.74 -7.96 -19.68
N ASP A 134 -5.33 -7.94 -20.97
CA ASP A 134 -5.10 -9.16 -21.75
C ASP A 134 -4.01 -10.04 -21.14
N ARG A 135 -2.93 -9.42 -20.67
CA ARG A 135 -1.84 -10.13 -20.00
C ARG A 135 -2.27 -10.67 -18.63
N ALA A 136 -3.06 -9.92 -17.86
CA ALA A 136 -3.61 -10.42 -16.59
C ALA A 136 -4.52 -11.65 -16.81
N ARG A 137 -5.39 -11.61 -17.84
CA ARG A 137 -6.22 -12.73 -18.26
C ARG A 137 -5.38 -13.94 -18.67
N GLU A 138 -4.38 -13.72 -19.51
CA GLU A 138 -3.53 -14.82 -19.99
C GLU A 138 -2.77 -15.48 -18.83
N TRP A 139 -2.27 -14.68 -17.88
CA TRP A 139 -1.64 -15.21 -16.70
C TRP A 139 -2.62 -16.06 -15.85
N ALA A 140 -3.84 -15.55 -15.62
CA ALA A 140 -4.88 -16.28 -14.88
C ALA A 140 -5.17 -17.63 -15.54
N ARG A 141 -5.38 -17.64 -16.87
CA ARG A 141 -5.64 -18.87 -17.63
C ARG A 141 -4.48 -19.87 -17.56
N GLN A 142 -3.23 -19.39 -17.61
CA GLN A 142 -2.05 -20.26 -17.54
C GLN A 142 -1.86 -20.84 -16.13
N SER A 143 -2.09 -20.05 -15.09
CA SER A 143 -1.94 -20.50 -13.69
C SER A 143 -2.95 -21.60 -13.35
N GLU A 144 -4.16 -21.54 -13.88
CA GLU A 144 -5.23 -22.51 -13.63
C GLU A 144 -5.08 -23.84 -14.41
N VAL A 145 -4.06 -23.98 -15.25
CA VAL A 145 -3.77 -25.28 -15.93
C VAL A 145 -3.31 -26.34 -14.93
N ASN A 146 -2.52 -25.95 -13.94
CA ASN A 146 -1.93 -26.88 -12.97
C ASN A 146 -2.41 -26.64 -11.54
N GLN A 147 -3.24 -25.63 -11.32
CA GLN A 147 -3.74 -25.25 -10.00
C GLN A 147 -5.23 -24.92 -10.08
N GLU A 148 -5.95 -25.22 -9.01
CA GLU A 148 -7.36 -24.88 -8.87
C GLU A 148 -7.49 -23.46 -8.32
N LEU A 149 -8.40 -22.66 -8.87
CA LEU A 149 -8.77 -21.38 -8.31
C LEU A 149 -9.62 -21.60 -7.03
N ALA A 150 -9.01 -21.40 -5.87
CA ALA A 150 -9.71 -21.52 -4.58
C ALA A 150 -10.62 -20.30 -4.30
N GLY A 151 -10.20 -19.11 -4.73
CA GLY A 151 -11.03 -17.90 -4.59
C GLY A 151 -10.36 -16.63 -5.08
N VAL A 152 -11.15 -15.55 -5.14
CA VAL A 152 -10.73 -14.21 -5.56
C VAL A 152 -11.27 -13.17 -4.59
N GLU A 153 -10.52 -12.06 -4.38
CA GLU A 153 -10.85 -10.98 -3.45
C GLU A 153 -11.29 -11.54 -2.07
N ILE A 154 -10.43 -12.39 -1.52
CA ILE A 154 -10.73 -13.16 -0.32
C ILE A 154 -10.45 -12.28 0.91
N PRO A 155 -11.48 -11.97 1.74
CA PRO A 155 -11.27 -11.25 2.98
C PRO A 155 -10.33 -12.01 3.92
N VAL A 156 -9.44 -11.27 4.55
CA VAL A 156 -8.52 -11.78 5.56
C VAL A 156 -8.80 -11.08 6.88
N GLY A 157 -8.94 -11.84 7.93
CA GLY A 157 -9.19 -11.32 9.27
C GLY A 157 -8.57 -12.21 10.34
N VAL A 158 -7.24 -12.23 10.45
CA VAL A 158 -6.48 -13.16 11.29
C VAL A 158 -5.78 -12.43 12.43
N ARG A 159 -5.89 -12.97 13.64
CA ARG A 159 -5.16 -12.48 14.82
C ARG A 159 -3.79 -13.17 14.90
N VAL A 160 -2.74 -12.36 14.88
CA VAL A 160 -1.35 -12.84 15.00
C VAL A 160 -0.86 -12.76 16.45
N SER A 161 -1.31 -11.72 17.18
CA SER A 161 -1.05 -11.56 18.61
C SER A 161 -2.22 -10.85 19.28
N GLU A 162 -2.16 -10.62 20.60
CA GLU A 162 -3.20 -9.87 21.31
C GLU A 162 -3.41 -8.46 20.74
N GLU A 163 -2.35 -7.84 20.22
CA GLU A 163 -2.35 -6.46 19.76
C GLU A 163 -2.44 -6.32 18.24
N VAL A 164 -2.13 -7.40 17.49
CA VAL A 164 -1.97 -7.37 16.04
C VAL A 164 -2.97 -8.28 15.34
N ARG A 165 -3.74 -7.69 14.44
CA ARG A 165 -4.60 -8.39 13.50
C ARG A 165 -4.16 -8.08 12.07
N ILE A 166 -4.01 -9.10 11.23
CA ILE A 166 -3.86 -8.93 9.78
C ILE A 166 -5.26 -8.88 9.18
N GLY A 167 -5.56 -7.80 8.47
CA GLY A 167 -6.82 -7.59 7.76
C GLY A 167 -6.58 -7.10 6.35
N GLY A 168 -7.51 -7.36 5.45
CA GLY A 168 -7.42 -6.95 4.05
C GLY A 168 -8.01 -7.98 3.11
N TYR A 169 -7.51 -8.01 1.88
CA TYR A 169 -7.98 -8.94 0.86
C TYR A 169 -6.80 -9.57 0.16
N MET A 170 -6.93 -10.84 -0.23
CA MET A 170 -6.05 -11.53 -1.17
C MET A 170 -6.69 -11.47 -2.55
N ASP A 171 -5.99 -10.98 -3.55
CA ASP A 171 -6.55 -10.84 -4.90
C ASP A 171 -6.99 -12.20 -5.45
N ARG A 172 -6.13 -13.22 -5.27
CA ARG A 172 -6.42 -14.58 -5.73
C ARG A 172 -5.69 -15.60 -4.87
N LEU A 173 -6.35 -16.71 -4.62
CA LEU A 173 -5.80 -17.87 -3.93
C LEU A 173 -5.92 -19.07 -4.87
N LEU A 174 -4.80 -19.72 -5.17
CA LEU A 174 -4.74 -20.94 -5.95
C LEU A 174 -4.42 -22.13 -5.04
N ARG A 175 -4.81 -23.32 -5.44
CA ARG A 175 -4.55 -24.56 -4.71
C ARG A 175 -3.96 -25.60 -5.66
N ASP A 176 -2.85 -26.23 -5.28
CA ASP A 176 -2.27 -27.31 -6.05
C ASP A 176 -2.96 -28.69 -5.79
N GLY A 177 -2.53 -29.70 -6.51
CA GLY A 177 -3.07 -31.07 -6.35
C GLY A 177 -2.77 -31.74 -5.02
N GLU A 178 -1.85 -31.20 -4.23
CA GLU A 178 -1.49 -31.66 -2.89
C GLU A 178 -2.27 -30.90 -1.79
N GLY A 179 -3.02 -29.87 -2.18
CA GLY A 179 -3.83 -29.05 -1.27
C GLY A 179 -3.10 -27.84 -0.70
N ASN A 180 -1.89 -27.51 -1.19
CA ASN A 180 -1.16 -26.32 -0.74
C ASN A 180 -1.66 -25.07 -1.45
N TYR A 181 -1.68 -23.95 -0.72
CA TYR A 181 -2.21 -22.69 -1.20
C TYR A 181 -1.10 -21.73 -1.66
N LEU A 182 -1.30 -21.13 -2.83
CA LEU A 182 -0.47 -20.06 -3.39
C LEU A 182 -1.24 -18.75 -3.35
N VAL A 183 -0.66 -17.75 -2.68
CA VAL A 183 -1.19 -16.39 -2.72
C VAL A 183 -0.71 -15.69 -3.99
N VAL A 184 -1.64 -15.06 -4.68
CA VAL A 184 -1.36 -14.25 -5.87
C VAL A 184 -1.80 -12.82 -5.61
N ASP A 185 -0.93 -11.87 -5.89
CA ASP A 185 -1.23 -10.43 -5.77
C ASP A 185 -0.86 -9.72 -7.08
N LEU A 186 -1.82 -8.98 -7.63
CA LEU A 186 -1.71 -8.30 -8.91
C LEU A 186 -1.09 -6.91 -8.74
N LYS A 187 -0.04 -6.61 -9.49
CA LYS A 187 0.62 -5.31 -9.49
C LYS A 187 0.52 -4.64 -10.86
N THR A 188 -0.10 -3.49 -10.91
CA THR A 188 -0.34 -2.75 -12.17
C THR A 188 0.82 -1.85 -12.60
N GLY A 189 1.90 -1.81 -11.81
CA GLY A 189 3.12 -1.04 -12.12
C GLY A 189 3.84 -1.51 -13.39
N ARG A 190 4.51 -0.59 -14.07
CA ARG A 190 5.30 -0.87 -15.29
C ARG A 190 6.66 -1.51 -14.98
N SER A 191 7.20 -1.32 -13.80
CA SER A 191 8.47 -1.89 -13.36
C SER A 191 8.22 -2.92 -12.26
N LYS A 192 8.97 -4.01 -12.31
CA LYS A 192 8.97 -5.02 -11.26
C LYS A 192 10.29 -4.98 -10.48
N PRO A 193 10.28 -5.32 -9.20
CA PRO A 193 11.50 -5.52 -8.42
C PRO A 193 12.42 -6.59 -9.02
N ALA A 194 13.66 -6.64 -8.58
CA ALA A 194 14.57 -7.72 -8.95
C ALA A 194 14.09 -9.04 -8.35
N LYS A 195 14.35 -10.17 -9.02
CA LYS A 195 13.92 -11.49 -8.53
C LYS A 195 14.36 -11.79 -7.10
N LYS A 196 15.56 -11.35 -6.72
CA LYS A 196 16.09 -11.54 -5.37
C LYS A 196 15.30 -10.83 -4.27
N GLU A 197 14.55 -9.79 -4.62
CA GLU A 197 13.70 -9.05 -3.67
C GLU A 197 12.39 -9.80 -3.37
N GLY A 198 12.08 -10.85 -4.13
CA GLY A 198 10.87 -11.65 -3.95
C GLY A 198 10.90 -12.45 -2.66
N GLU A 199 12.04 -13.06 -2.34
CA GLU A 199 12.15 -13.91 -1.15
C GLU A 199 11.90 -13.15 0.17
N ASP A 200 12.20 -11.85 0.20
CA ASP A 200 12.01 -11.00 1.37
C ASP A 200 10.85 -10.02 1.20
N HIS A 201 9.94 -10.27 0.24
CA HIS A 201 8.84 -9.35 -0.05
C HIS A 201 7.82 -9.32 1.09
N VAL A 202 7.74 -8.19 1.77
CA VAL A 202 6.97 -8.00 3.00
C VAL A 202 5.49 -8.31 2.82
N GLN A 203 4.87 -7.89 1.72
CA GLN A 203 3.46 -8.11 1.48
C GLN A 203 3.14 -9.60 1.34
N LEU A 204 3.96 -10.36 0.58
CA LEU A 204 3.80 -11.81 0.46
C LEU A 204 4.07 -12.53 1.78
N MET A 205 5.09 -12.09 2.54
CA MET A 205 5.36 -12.59 3.88
C MET A 205 4.14 -12.40 4.81
N THR A 206 3.50 -11.23 4.74
CA THR A 206 2.30 -10.93 5.54
C THR A 206 1.12 -11.85 5.18
N TYR A 207 0.93 -12.14 3.88
CA TYR A 207 -0.10 -13.09 3.46
C TYR A 207 0.23 -14.53 3.93
N GLN A 208 1.47 -14.96 3.81
CA GLN A 208 1.89 -16.28 4.31
C GLN A 208 1.71 -16.40 5.83
N LEU A 209 2.03 -15.33 6.58
CA LEU A 209 1.77 -15.26 8.02
C LEU A 209 0.28 -15.37 8.32
N ALA A 210 -0.58 -14.68 7.55
CA ALA A 210 -2.02 -14.79 7.71
C ALA A 210 -2.53 -16.22 7.47
N LEU A 211 -2.04 -16.91 6.44
CA LEU A 211 -2.37 -18.31 6.19
C LEU A 211 -1.83 -19.26 7.26
N ALA A 212 -0.69 -18.92 7.89
CA ALA A 212 -0.13 -19.71 8.98
C ALA A 212 -0.98 -19.65 10.28
N HIS A 213 -1.70 -18.55 10.49
CA HIS A 213 -2.56 -18.32 11.66
C HIS A 213 -4.06 -18.48 11.37
N GLY A 214 -4.45 -18.73 10.13
CA GLY A 214 -5.84 -18.73 9.70
C GLY A 214 -6.26 -19.96 8.94
N ALA A 215 -7.58 -20.17 8.87
CA ALA A 215 -8.24 -21.16 8.06
C ALA A 215 -9.04 -20.51 6.94
N PHE A 216 -9.12 -21.15 5.78
CA PHE A 216 -9.91 -20.72 4.64
C PHE A 216 -11.19 -21.57 4.54
N ASP A 217 -12.33 -20.93 4.57
CA ASP A 217 -13.64 -21.60 4.50
C ASP A 217 -14.31 -21.52 3.11
N GLY A 218 -13.59 -21.05 2.10
CA GLY A 218 -14.07 -20.79 0.73
C GLY A 218 -14.63 -19.39 0.53
N HIS A 219 -14.76 -18.59 1.59
CA HIS A 219 -15.24 -17.22 1.54
C HIS A 219 -14.25 -16.22 2.14
N GLN A 220 -13.56 -16.63 3.21
CA GLN A 220 -12.62 -15.81 3.94
C GLN A 220 -11.51 -16.62 4.60
N VAL A 221 -10.40 -15.95 4.91
CA VAL A 221 -9.36 -16.45 5.81
C VAL A 221 -9.59 -15.82 7.18
N HIS A 222 -9.83 -16.63 8.20
CA HIS A 222 -10.15 -16.19 9.56
C HIS A 222 -9.31 -16.92 10.60
N ASP A 223 -9.38 -16.50 11.86
CA ASP A 223 -8.67 -17.16 12.96
C ASP A 223 -8.97 -18.66 12.99
N GLY A 224 -7.94 -19.51 12.98
CA GLY A 224 -8.09 -20.95 12.94
C GLY A 224 -6.76 -21.69 12.84
N GLU A 225 -6.80 -22.97 12.48
CA GLU A 225 -5.59 -23.73 12.19
C GLU A 225 -4.93 -23.23 10.92
N GLY A 226 -3.58 -23.19 10.94
CA GLY A 226 -2.78 -22.78 9.80
C GLY A 226 -2.99 -23.66 8.58
N MET A 227 -2.90 -23.05 7.40
CA MET A 227 -3.11 -23.72 6.12
C MET A 227 -1.77 -24.15 5.51
N PRO A 228 -1.75 -25.29 4.77
CA PRO A 228 -0.59 -25.68 3.97
C PRO A 228 -0.36 -24.63 2.87
N ARG A 229 0.90 -24.25 2.64
CA ARG A 229 1.28 -23.18 1.73
C ARG A 229 2.34 -23.65 0.73
N GLN A 230 2.35 -23.05 -0.44
CA GLN A 230 3.43 -23.17 -1.41
C GLN A 230 4.14 -21.82 -1.69
N GLY A 231 3.81 -20.79 -0.90
CA GLY A 231 4.40 -19.47 -1.03
C GLY A 231 3.46 -18.43 -1.63
N GLY A 232 4.02 -17.48 -2.36
CA GLY A 232 3.27 -16.38 -2.98
C GLY A 232 3.91 -15.85 -4.25
N VAL A 233 3.14 -15.16 -5.07
CA VAL A 233 3.60 -14.55 -6.30
C VAL A 233 2.98 -13.16 -6.51
N LEU A 234 3.83 -12.19 -6.86
CA LEU A 234 3.39 -10.91 -7.40
C LEU A 234 3.39 -10.97 -8.92
N VAL A 235 2.29 -10.60 -9.53
CA VAL A 235 2.10 -10.64 -10.98
C VAL A 235 2.07 -9.22 -11.54
N TYR A 236 2.94 -8.94 -12.50
CA TYR A 236 3.12 -7.62 -13.13
C TYR A 236 2.73 -7.67 -14.62
N PRO A 237 1.44 -7.66 -14.97
CA PRO A 237 1.03 -7.66 -16.37
C PRO A 237 1.38 -6.35 -17.08
N GLY A 238 1.50 -5.24 -16.35
CA GLY A 238 1.92 -3.93 -16.88
C GLY A 238 3.42 -3.79 -17.16
N ALA A 239 4.24 -4.77 -16.76
CA ALA A 239 5.68 -4.69 -16.97
C ALA A 239 6.04 -4.66 -18.46
N THR A 240 7.03 -3.82 -18.84
CA THR A 240 7.48 -3.60 -20.23
C THR A 240 8.33 -4.75 -20.79
N THR A 241 8.26 -5.93 -20.19
CA THR A 241 8.97 -7.14 -20.62
C THR A 241 8.14 -7.98 -21.59
N LYS A 242 8.80 -8.78 -22.47
CA LYS A 242 8.09 -9.67 -23.40
C LYS A 242 7.18 -10.68 -22.69
N LYS A 243 7.64 -11.23 -21.56
CA LYS A 243 6.86 -12.12 -20.71
C LYS A 243 6.18 -11.31 -19.60
N ILE A 244 5.08 -11.82 -19.07
CA ILE A 244 4.45 -11.28 -17.87
C ILE A 244 5.47 -11.32 -16.74
N GLY A 245 5.59 -10.20 -16.01
CA GLY A 245 6.53 -10.12 -14.90
C GLY A 245 6.01 -10.91 -13.71
N GLU A 246 6.86 -11.70 -13.10
CA GLU A 246 6.54 -12.45 -11.87
C GLU A 246 7.68 -12.27 -10.86
N ILE A 247 7.29 -12.18 -9.59
CA ILE A 247 8.19 -12.19 -8.44
C ILE A 247 7.67 -13.23 -7.47
N TRP A 248 8.40 -14.31 -7.33
CA TRP A 248 8.04 -15.44 -6.49
C TRP A 248 8.68 -15.34 -5.12
N GLN A 249 7.95 -15.79 -4.12
CA GLN A 249 8.42 -16.04 -2.76
C GLN A 249 8.10 -17.49 -2.42
N SER A 250 9.11 -18.24 -2.00
CA SER A 250 8.94 -19.62 -1.53
C SER A 250 8.10 -19.66 -0.26
N ASP A 251 7.57 -20.84 0.07
CA ASP A 251 6.95 -21.05 1.38
C ASP A 251 7.97 -20.77 2.50
N LYS A 252 7.51 -20.04 3.51
CA LYS A 252 8.34 -19.65 4.63
C LYS A 252 8.20 -20.63 5.79
N SER A 253 9.34 -20.97 6.39
CA SER A 253 9.34 -21.84 7.56
C SER A 253 8.58 -21.19 8.73
N PRO A 254 8.04 -21.99 9.66
CA PRO A 254 7.37 -21.47 10.85
C PRO A 254 8.24 -20.46 11.61
N GLU A 255 9.54 -20.76 11.75
CA GLU A 255 10.49 -19.89 12.47
C GLU A 255 10.65 -18.53 11.78
N ALA A 256 10.75 -18.52 10.44
CA ALA A 256 10.84 -17.26 9.68
C ALA A 256 9.54 -16.43 9.79
N LEU A 257 8.39 -17.08 9.85
CA LEU A 257 7.10 -16.39 10.05
C LEU A 257 6.98 -15.88 11.49
N GLU A 258 7.46 -16.60 12.50
CA GLU A 258 7.49 -16.13 13.89
C GLU A 258 8.44 -14.93 14.06
N GLU A 259 9.62 -14.96 13.45
CA GLU A 259 10.54 -13.82 13.43
C GLU A 259 9.90 -12.59 12.77
N PHE A 260 9.18 -12.79 11.66
CA PHE A 260 8.45 -11.70 11.00
C PHE A 260 7.29 -11.19 11.85
N ALA A 261 6.51 -12.08 12.48
CA ALA A 261 5.41 -11.72 13.36
C ALA A 261 5.89 -10.87 14.55
N ALA A 262 7.06 -11.14 15.09
CA ALA A 262 7.66 -10.38 16.19
C ALA A 262 7.98 -8.92 15.84
N LEU A 263 8.08 -8.57 14.54
CA LEU A 263 8.27 -7.20 14.08
C LEU A 263 6.98 -6.36 14.12
N LEU A 264 5.80 -7.00 14.13
CA LEU A 264 4.52 -6.30 13.94
C LEU A 264 4.06 -5.51 15.16
N PRO A 265 4.14 -6.01 16.42
CA PRO A 265 3.71 -5.25 17.59
C PRO A 265 4.44 -3.90 17.74
N PRO A 266 5.78 -3.81 17.62
CA PRO A 266 6.47 -2.52 17.64
C PRO A 266 6.01 -1.56 16.52
N LEU A 267 5.65 -2.07 15.34
CA LEU A 267 5.14 -1.25 14.25
C LEU A 267 3.76 -0.68 14.55
N VAL A 268 2.89 -1.45 15.22
CA VAL A 268 1.58 -0.97 15.67
C VAL A 268 1.75 0.13 16.72
N GLU A 269 2.63 -0.06 17.69
CA GLU A 269 2.93 0.95 18.70
C GLU A 269 3.47 2.24 18.07
N GLU A 270 4.41 2.12 17.14
CA GLU A 270 4.96 3.25 16.42
C GLU A 270 3.89 3.97 15.57
N MET A 271 3.00 3.22 14.90
CA MET A 271 1.88 3.79 14.15
C MET A 271 0.89 4.54 15.03
N ARG A 272 0.65 4.06 16.25
CA ARG A 272 -0.24 4.71 17.21
C ARG A 272 0.32 6.05 17.68
N GLY A 273 1.63 6.25 17.64
CA GLY A 273 2.25 7.46 18.16
C GLY A 273 2.24 7.53 19.70
N PRO A 274 2.53 8.67 20.28
CA PRO A 274 2.73 9.99 19.67
C PRO A 274 4.07 10.19 18.97
N ARG A 275 4.98 9.24 19.07
CA ARG A 275 6.32 9.30 18.45
C ARG A 275 6.37 8.40 17.24
N ILE A 276 6.22 9.00 16.06
CA ILE A 276 6.30 8.28 14.78
C ILE A 276 7.66 8.56 14.16
N THR A 277 8.45 7.51 13.90
CA THR A 277 9.80 7.67 13.36
C THR A 277 9.81 7.82 11.83
N ALA A 278 10.78 8.56 11.33
CA ALA A 278 11.11 8.60 9.91
C ALA A 278 12.30 7.68 9.63
N ARG A 279 12.24 6.93 8.52
CA ARG A 279 13.32 6.05 8.06
C ARG A 279 13.70 6.40 6.64
N THR A 280 15.02 6.54 6.39
CA THR A 280 15.53 6.76 5.04
C THR A 280 15.41 5.49 4.21
N ASN A 281 14.93 5.64 2.97
CA ASN A 281 14.80 4.56 1.99
C ASN A 281 14.97 5.10 0.56
N LYS A 282 14.96 4.22 -0.43
CA LYS A 282 15.15 4.55 -1.85
C LYS A 282 14.11 5.50 -2.45
N ASP A 283 12.95 5.65 -1.81
CA ASP A 283 11.83 6.46 -2.32
C ASP A 283 11.76 7.85 -1.66
N CYS A 284 12.74 8.22 -0.83
CA CYS A 284 12.77 9.50 -0.13
C CYS A 284 12.75 10.71 -1.06
N ASP A 285 13.39 10.62 -2.23
CA ASP A 285 13.42 11.72 -3.20
C ASP A 285 12.04 12.07 -3.79
N LYS A 286 11.12 11.11 -3.78
CA LYS A 286 9.74 11.25 -4.28
C LYS A 286 8.71 11.27 -3.16
N CYS A 287 9.16 11.44 -1.90
CA CYS A 287 8.28 11.37 -0.76
C CYS A 287 7.36 12.60 -0.67
N PRO A 288 6.03 12.43 -0.60
CA PRO A 288 5.09 13.56 -0.57
C PRO A 288 5.23 14.41 0.70
N ILE A 289 5.78 13.85 1.78
CA ILE A 289 6.01 14.55 3.05
C ILE A 289 7.47 15.01 3.23
N ARG A 290 8.25 15.04 2.15
CA ARG A 290 9.69 15.42 2.20
C ARG A 290 9.93 16.76 2.90
N SER A 291 9.08 17.75 2.63
CA SER A 291 9.22 19.13 3.17
C SER A 291 9.10 19.22 4.70
N ILE A 292 8.50 18.23 5.34
CA ILE A 292 8.33 18.16 6.81
C ILE A 292 9.09 17.01 7.45
N CYS A 293 9.88 16.28 6.65
CA CYS A 293 10.57 15.09 7.12
C CYS A 293 11.81 15.44 7.95
N PRO A 294 11.94 14.94 9.21
CA PRO A 294 13.06 15.32 10.09
C PRO A 294 14.40 14.69 9.73
N VAL A 295 14.42 13.67 8.83
CA VAL A 295 15.65 12.95 8.43
C VAL A 295 16.15 13.33 7.03
N GLN A 296 15.50 14.31 6.39
CA GLN A 296 15.92 14.86 5.10
C GLN A 296 16.44 16.27 5.31
N GLU A 297 17.73 16.47 5.09
CA GLU A 297 18.38 17.77 4.99
C GLU A 297 18.12 18.42 3.62
#